data_ab59caabcdbfee141a1bfea80cf6e392
#
_entry.id   ab59caabcdbfee141a1bfea80cf6e392
#
_cell.length_a   1.000
_cell.length_b   1.000
_cell.length_c   1.000
_cell.angle_alpha   90.00
_cell.angle_beta   90.00
_cell.angle_gamma   90.00
#
_symmetry.space_group_name_H-M   'P 1'
#
loop_
_entity.id
_entity.type
_entity.pdbx_description
1 polymer ?
#
loop_
_entity_poly.entity_id
_entity_poly.type
_entity_poly.pdbx_seq_one_letter_code
_entity_poly.pdbx_strand_id
1 'polypeptide(L)'
;LHKTTGAIAAVCDRDTVIAVAGGGKRELLERRVSRELEELMTARGQYAADTCTLPVTETDERYAVAVAAPILSEGDVLGCVLFAAARGGAPAGETERKLAQAVAGFLGKQMES
;
A
#
# COMPACT_ATOMS: atom_id res chain seq x y z
N LEU A 1 -5.52 -21.74 -11.16
CA LEU A 1 -5.68 -21.34 -10.73
C LEU A 1 -5.53 -20.56 -10.19
N HIS A 2 -5.63 -20.06 -10.17
CA HIS A 2 -5.39 -19.26 -9.58
C HIS A 2 -6.16 -18.58 -9.16
N LYS A 3 -6.46 -18.64 -8.51
CA LYS A 3 -7.16 -17.91 -8.01
C LYS A 3 -6.67 -17.06 -7.27
N THR A 4 -6.41 -16.21 -7.73
CA THR A 4 -5.85 -15.23 -6.92
C THR A 4 -6.86 -14.79 -5.97
N THR A 5 -6.41 -14.17 -4.92
CA THR A 5 -7.30 -13.64 -3.92
C THR A 5 -7.84 -12.31 -4.33
N GLY A 6 -7.41 -11.80 -5.46
CA GLY A 6 -7.75 -10.46 -5.87
C GLY A 6 -6.92 -9.38 -5.23
N ALA A 7 -5.95 -9.75 -4.41
CA ALA A 7 -5.11 -8.76 -3.77
C ALA A 7 -4.08 -8.21 -4.74
N ILE A 8 -3.82 -6.94 -4.63
CA ILE A 8 -2.84 -6.22 -5.42
C ILE A 8 -1.80 -5.67 -4.46
N ALA A 9 -0.54 -5.94 -4.73
CA ALA A 9 0.54 -5.42 -3.91
C ALA A 9 1.15 -4.21 -4.59
N ALA A 10 1.46 -3.19 -3.82
CA ALA A 10 2.05 -1.98 -4.39
C ALA A 10 3.05 -1.40 -3.41
N VAL A 11 4.04 -0.72 -3.97
CA VAL A 11 5.01 0.05 -3.22
C VAL A 11 4.93 1.47 -3.73
N CYS A 12 4.89 2.42 -2.81
CA CYS A 12 4.90 3.82 -3.21
C CYS A 12 5.98 4.56 -2.44
N ASP A 13 6.49 5.65 -3.05
CA ASP A 13 7.24 6.61 -2.30
C ASP A 13 6.23 7.60 -1.72
N ARG A 14 6.69 8.76 -1.27
CA ARG A 14 5.77 9.68 -0.61
C ARG A 14 4.80 10.34 -1.57
N ASP A 15 5.06 10.26 -2.86
CA ASP A 15 4.27 10.99 -3.85
C ASP A 15 3.56 10.08 -4.85
N THR A 16 4.16 8.94 -5.19
CA THR A 16 3.77 8.20 -6.38
C THR A 16 3.85 6.70 -6.12
N VAL A 17 2.97 5.95 -6.76
CA VAL A 17 3.03 4.48 -6.76
C VAL A 17 4.15 4.06 -7.72
N ILE A 18 5.16 3.38 -7.20
CA ILE A 18 6.36 3.07 -7.99
C ILE A 18 6.44 1.62 -8.43
N ALA A 19 5.65 0.73 -7.84
CA ALA A 19 5.62 -0.67 -8.25
C ALA A 19 4.28 -1.26 -7.94
N VAL A 20 3.79 -2.14 -8.81
CA VAL A 20 2.50 -2.79 -8.63
C VAL A 20 2.64 -4.23 -9.10
N ALA A 21 2.06 -5.16 -8.37
CA ALA A 21 2.01 -6.57 -8.75
C ALA A 21 0.62 -7.11 -8.44
N GLY A 22 0.16 -8.05 -9.26
CA GLY A 22 -1.11 -8.71 -9.03
C GLY A 22 -2.28 -8.09 -9.76
N GLY A 23 -2.03 -7.12 -10.61
CA GLY A 23 -3.08 -6.44 -11.37
C GLY A 23 -3.14 -4.98 -11.02
N GLY A 24 -4.00 -4.22 -11.70
CA GLY A 24 -4.22 -2.82 -11.39
C GLY A 24 -3.11 -1.89 -11.83
N LYS A 25 -2.14 -2.35 -12.61
CA LYS A 25 -1.04 -1.49 -13.03
C LYS A 25 -1.51 -0.26 -13.76
N ARG A 26 -2.46 -0.44 -14.66
CA ARG A 26 -2.94 0.66 -15.48
C ARG A 26 -3.53 1.76 -14.62
N GLU A 27 -4.22 1.37 -13.56
CA GLU A 27 -4.89 2.32 -12.69
C GLU A 27 -3.96 2.96 -11.66
N LEU A 28 -2.92 2.24 -11.26
CA LEU A 28 -2.15 2.64 -10.07
C LEU A 28 -0.72 3.04 -10.35
N LEU A 29 -0.05 2.37 -11.30
CA LEU A 29 1.39 2.56 -11.46
C LEU A 29 1.69 3.97 -11.93
N GLU A 30 2.63 4.61 -11.28
CA GLU A 30 3.11 5.95 -11.59
C GLU A 30 2.05 7.02 -11.38
N ARG A 31 0.98 6.68 -10.65
CA ARG A 31 -0.04 7.66 -10.30
C ARG A 31 0.28 8.26 -8.94
N ARG A 32 -0.17 9.48 -8.75
CA ARG A 32 0.04 10.17 -7.48
C ARG A 32 -0.80 9.53 -6.40
N VAL A 33 -0.20 9.32 -5.23
CA VAL A 33 -0.93 8.74 -4.09
C VAL A 33 -2.03 9.71 -3.65
N SER A 34 -3.08 9.15 -3.05
CA SER A 34 -4.16 9.98 -2.54
C SER A 34 -3.70 10.78 -1.34
N ARG A 35 -4.43 11.85 -1.04
CA ARG A 35 -4.15 12.63 0.15
C ARG A 35 -4.26 11.76 1.39
N GLU A 36 -5.27 10.89 1.43
CA GLU A 36 -5.50 10.03 2.58
C GLU A 36 -4.32 9.09 2.81
N LEU A 37 -3.77 8.54 1.72
CA LEU A 37 -2.61 7.67 1.86
C LEU A 37 -1.38 8.46 2.30
N GLU A 38 -1.23 9.65 1.78
CA GLU A 38 -0.13 10.52 2.19
C GLU A 38 -0.21 10.84 3.68
N GLU A 39 -1.41 11.06 4.20
CA GLU A 39 -1.59 11.32 5.61
C GLU A 39 -1.24 10.10 6.46
N LEU A 40 -1.57 8.90 5.97
CA LEU A 40 -1.17 7.68 6.67
C LEU A 40 0.34 7.58 6.76
N MET A 41 1.04 7.86 5.68
CA MET A 41 2.49 7.80 5.68
C MET A 41 3.07 8.81 6.68
N THR A 42 2.53 10.01 6.69
CA THR A 42 2.99 11.05 7.60
C THR A 42 2.82 10.62 9.05
N ALA A 43 1.75 9.90 9.34
CA ALA A 43 1.49 9.44 10.70
C ALA A 43 2.40 8.28 11.12
N ARG A 44 3.10 7.65 10.17
CA ARG A 44 4.06 6.56 10.42
C ARG A 44 3.45 5.33 11.05
N GLY A 45 2.14 5.15 10.92
CA GLY A 45 1.47 4.03 11.53
C GLY A 45 1.14 2.94 10.53
N GLN A 46 0.83 1.77 11.07
CA GLN A 46 0.28 0.67 10.28
C GLN A 46 -1.20 0.95 10.05
N TYR A 47 -1.70 0.49 8.94
CA TYR A 47 -3.11 0.67 8.61
C TYR A 47 -3.71 -0.66 8.16
N ALA A 48 -4.89 -0.97 8.66
CA ALA A 48 -5.64 -2.12 8.19
C ALA A 48 -7.11 -1.71 8.15
N ALA A 49 -7.72 -1.86 6.98
CA ALA A 49 -9.09 -1.42 6.77
C ALA A 49 -10.08 -2.47 7.27
N ASP A 50 -11.20 -2.03 7.79
CA ASP A 50 -12.34 -2.92 8.01
C ASP A 50 -13.10 -3.09 6.71
N THR A 51 -13.37 -2.00 6.03
CA THR A 51 -13.89 -2.01 4.67
C THR A 51 -12.96 -1.15 3.84
N CYS A 52 -12.62 -1.61 2.66
CA CYS A 52 -11.59 -0.94 1.85
C CYS A 52 -12.18 0.29 1.18
N THR A 53 -12.02 1.43 1.81
CA THR A 53 -12.57 2.69 1.30
C THR A 53 -11.52 3.77 1.11
N LEU A 54 -10.30 3.60 1.65
CA LEU A 54 -9.26 4.61 1.54
C LEU A 54 -8.62 4.52 0.16
N PRO A 55 -8.69 5.58 -0.65
CA PRO A 55 -8.18 5.51 -2.02
C PRO A 55 -6.67 5.33 -2.06
N VAL A 56 -6.18 4.59 -3.04
CA VAL A 56 -4.74 4.44 -3.25
C VAL A 56 -4.18 5.68 -3.94
N THR A 57 -4.83 6.12 -5.01
CA THR A 57 -4.37 7.25 -5.80
C THR A 57 -5.44 8.32 -5.87
N GLU A 58 -5.04 9.49 -6.35
CA GLU A 58 -5.96 10.64 -6.43
C GLU A 58 -7.12 10.40 -7.38
N THR A 59 -6.88 9.67 -8.44
CA THR A 59 -7.84 9.62 -9.53
C THR A 59 -8.55 8.29 -9.70
N ASP A 60 -7.96 7.20 -9.20
CA ASP A 60 -8.58 5.90 -9.39
C ASP A 60 -9.65 5.64 -8.35
N GLU A 61 -10.80 5.14 -8.80
CA GLU A 61 -11.91 4.82 -7.91
C GLU A 61 -12.19 3.33 -7.81
N ARG A 62 -11.39 2.50 -8.48
CA ARG A 62 -11.61 1.06 -8.46
C ARG A 62 -11.04 0.39 -7.24
N TYR A 63 -9.91 0.87 -6.77
CA TYR A 63 -9.15 0.18 -5.74
C TYR A 63 -9.01 1.03 -4.50
N ALA A 64 -8.87 0.36 -3.37
CA ALA A 64 -8.67 1.03 -2.10
C ALA A 64 -7.63 0.27 -1.29
N VAL A 65 -7.06 0.92 -0.31
CA VAL A 65 -6.02 0.33 0.53
C VAL A 65 -6.65 -0.66 1.50
N ALA A 66 -6.17 -1.89 1.48
CA ALA A 66 -6.60 -2.89 2.45
C ALA A 66 -5.67 -2.89 3.66
N VAL A 67 -4.37 -2.88 3.44
CA VAL A 67 -3.38 -2.72 4.51
C VAL A 67 -2.26 -1.86 3.97
N ALA A 68 -1.59 -1.14 4.86
CA ALA A 68 -0.42 -0.35 4.50
C ALA A 68 0.57 -0.34 5.66
N ALA A 69 1.84 -0.46 5.34
CA ALA A 69 2.91 -0.41 6.32
C ALA A 69 3.95 0.60 5.84
N PRO A 70 4.35 1.54 6.69
CA PRO A 70 5.30 2.57 6.25
C PRO A 70 6.69 1.98 6.10
N ILE A 71 7.41 2.49 5.11
CA ILE A 71 8.82 2.18 4.93
C ILE A 71 9.60 3.24 5.68
N LEU A 72 10.22 2.83 6.78
CA LEU A 72 10.92 3.78 7.65
C LEU A 72 12.41 3.54 7.57
N SER A 73 13.17 4.61 7.46
CA SER A 73 14.62 4.55 7.47
C SER A 73 15.11 5.66 8.38
N GLU A 74 15.73 5.29 9.48
CA GLU A 74 16.31 6.23 10.44
C GLU A 74 15.29 7.28 10.89
N GLY A 75 14.05 6.83 11.09
CA GLY A 75 13.00 7.69 11.58
C GLY A 75 12.20 8.43 10.53
N ASP A 76 12.68 8.41 9.29
CA ASP A 76 11.97 9.11 8.20
C ASP A 76 11.13 8.14 7.43
N VAL A 77 9.96 8.62 6.97
CA VAL A 77 9.09 7.84 6.11
C VAL A 77 9.54 8.03 4.68
N LEU A 78 9.86 6.93 4.01
CA LEU A 78 10.28 6.96 2.62
C LEU A 78 9.12 6.65 1.68
N GLY A 79 8.12 5.95 2.17
CA GLY A 79 6.97 5.54 1.38
C GLY A 79 6.20 4.50 2.15
N CYS A 80 5.52 3.61 1.44
CA CYS A 80 4.82 2.51 2.11
C CYS A 80 4.69 1.30 1.18
N VAL A 81 4.46 0.16 1.82
CA VAL A 81 4.07 -1.07 1.15
C VAL A 81 2.60 -1.26 1.46
N LEU A 82 1.80 -1.52 0.45
CA LEU A 82 0.38 -1.70 0.67
C LEU A 82 -0.17 -2.87 -0.14
N PHE A 83 -1.27 -3.40 0.34
CA PHE A 83 -2.12 -4.27 -0.46
C PHE A 83 -3.41 -3.52 -0.72
N ALA A 84 -3.89 -3.63 -1.93
CA ALA A 84 -5.13 -2.96 -2.35
C ALA A 84 -6.14 -4.01 -2.76
N ALA A 85 -7.40 -3.65 -2.66
CA ALA A 85 -8.49 -4.51 -3.06
C ALA A 85 -9.53 -3.64 -3.76
N ALA A 86 -10.56 -4.27 -4.29
CA ALA A 86 -11.65 -3.53 -4.89
C ALA A 86 -12.26 -2.60 -3.85
N ARG A 87 -12.62 -1.42 -4.26
CA ARG A 87 -13.24 -0.46 -3.35
C ARG A 87 -14.52 -1.06 -2.77
N GLY A 88 -14.67 -0.92 -1.47
CA GLY A 88 -15.80 -1.52 -0.77
C GLY A 88 -15.60 -2.99 -0.42
N GLY A 89 -14.43 -3.54 -0.74
CA GLY A 89 -14.16 -4.94 -0.51
C GLY A 89 -13.88 -5.28 0.94
N ALA A 90 -13.71 -6.57 1.18
CA ALA A 90 -13.48 -7.09 2.51
C ALA A 90 -12.07 -6.76 2.98
N PRO A 91 -11.83 -6.78 4.30
CA PRO A 91 -10.50 -6.48 4.83
C PRO A 91 -9.51 -7.55 4.45
N ALA A 92 -8.24 -7.17 4.43
CA ALA A 92 -7.15 -8.09 4.20
C ALA A 92 -6.97 -9.00 5.41
N GLY A 93 -6.44 -10.18 5.15
CA GLY A 93 -6.15 -11.11 6.22
C GLY A 93 -4.86 -10.78 6.94
N GLU A 94 -4.60 -11.55 7.98
CA GLU A 94 -3.40 -11.36 8.77
C GLU A 94 -2.13 -11.61 7.96
N THR A 95 -2.19 -12.54 7.00
CA THR A 95 -1.03 -12.83 6.17
C THR A 95 -0.59 -11.59 5.40
N GLU A 96 -1.55 -10.88 4.80
CA GLU A 96 -1.22 -9.67 4.05
C GLU A 96 -0.68 -8.58 4.97
N ARG A 97 -1.26 -8.44 6.16
CA ARG A 97 -0.78 -7.45 7.11
C ARG A 97 0.67 -7.71 7.50
N LYS A 98 0.97 -8.96 7.85
CA LYS A 98 2.32 -9.31 8.26
C LYS A 98 3.31 -9.19 7.11
N LEU A 99 2.87 -9.57 5.92
CA LEU A 99 3.74 -9.48 4.76
C LEU A 99 4.07 -8.02 4.43
N ALA A 100 3.08 -7.14 4.50
CA ALA A 100 3.33 -5.72 4.26
C ALA A 100 4.34 -5.18 5.26
N GLN A 101 4.20 -5.54 6.53
CA GLN A 101 5.13 -5.10 7.56
C GLN A 101 6.54 -5.64 7.32
N ALA A 102 6.65 -6.91 6.95
CA ALA A 102 7.95 -7.52 6.75
C ALA A 102 8.67 -6.90 5.55
N VAL A 103 7.94 -6.69 4.46
CA VAL A 103 8.54 -6.10 3.27
C VAL A 103 8.93 -4.65 3.52
N ALA A 104 8.05 -3.90 4.19
CA ALA A 104 8.36 -2.51 4.51
C ALA A 104 9.58 -2.41 5.40
N GLY A 105 9.69 -3.31 6.38
CA GLY A 105 10.87 -3.33 7.25
C GLY A 105 12.14 -3.65 6.49
N PHE A 106 12.06 -4.64 5.59
CA PHE A 106 13.20 -5.00 4.77
C PHE A 106 13.65 -3.83 3.89
N LEU A 107 12.70 -3.19 3.22
CA LEU A 107 13.03 -2.07 2.34
C LEU A 107 13.62 -0.90 3.13
N GLY A 108 13.10 -0.63 4.31
CA GLY A 108 13.65 0.43 5.15
C GLY A 108 15.10 0.16 5.52
N LYS A 109 15.41 -1.09 5.87
CA LYS A 109 16.80 -1.47 6.17
C LYS A 109 17.70 -1.31 4.97
N GLN A 110 17.21 -1.68 3.79
CA GLN A 110 18.02 -1.58 2.58
C GLN A 110 18.35 -0.15 2.24
N MET A 111 17.51 0.80 2.67
CA MET A 111 17.72 2.20 2.36
C MET A 111 18.67 2.89 3.36
N GLU A 112 19.02 2.22 4.44
CA GLU A 112 19.95 2.78 5.39
C GLU A 112 21.37 2.65 4.84
N SER A 113 22.17 3.64 5.12
CA SER A 113 23.57 3.64 4.66
C SER A 113 24.49 3.00 5.65
#